data_1fcabe0aba7ffa5c53bbe9001720b854
#
_entry.id   1fcabe0aba7ffa5c53bbe9001720b854
#
_cell.length_a   1.000
_cell.length_b   1.000
_cell.length_c   1.000
_cell.angle_alpha   90.00
_cell.angle_beta   90.00
_cell.angle_gamma   90.00
#
_symmetry.space_group_name_H-M   'P 1'
#
loop_
_entity.id
_entity.type
_entity.pdbx_description
1 polymer ?
#
loop_
_entity_poly.entity_id
_entity_poly.type
_entity_poly.pdbx_seq_one_letter_code
_entity_poly.pdbx_strand_id
1 'polypeptide(L)'
;MNVNLLTTSLHCLRRRLAPLVAATRTKALAVGFCLCVAVFGPAYGKENTMTSKQELSATAAPGSNSLPVRRSVQTASGRISYVEQGSGPVALFVHGVLLNSHLWRHQLADLADIRRSIAVDLLAHGDTEIAPNQDVSVTANARMLKEFLDALNIDQVDLVGNDSGGGISQIFAALYPERVRSLTLTDCDTHNNWPPEAFKPFLAMAAAGGLRGTLDAMLADKSGYRSSRALGPAYEHPEQVSDDDIETYLRPFVRSPQRTRELERFLAAFDNKHTLSIEPQLKTLKAPTLIVWGTDDVYFPVKWSHWLAENIPGTRRRVEFKDARIFFPEERWQEFDKELREHWLLVEEQASQKELATAR
;
A
#
# COMPACT_ATOMS: atom_id res chain seq x y z
N MET A 1 -31.06 -47.99 37.16
CA MET A 1 -32.27 -48.65 36.66
C MET A 1 -32.46 -48.20 35.25
N ASN A 2 -32.18 -49.13 34.36
CA ASN A 2 -32.84 -49.49 33.08
C ASN A 2 -32.94 -48.40 32.01
N VAL A 3 -32.14 -48.46 30.90
CA VAL A 3 -32.01 -49.48 29.82
C VAL A 3 -33.08 -49.33 28.74
N ASN A 4 -32.62 -49.16 27.54
CA ASN A 4 -32.86 -49.74 26.23
C ASN A 4 -33.18 -48.68 25.16
N LEU A 5 -32.28 -48.51 24.11
CA LEU A 5 -32.14 -49.35 22.91
C LEU A 5 -33.39 -49.41 22.03
N LEU A 6 -33.30 -48.90 20.82
CA LEU A 6 -33.71 -49.61 19.61
C LEU A 6 -33.09 -48.98 18.33
N THR A 7 -32.29 -49.79 17.72
CA THR A 7 -31.77 -49.79 16.35
C THR A 7 -32.82 -50.31 15.36
N THR A 8 -32.85 -49.79 14.12
CA THR A 8 -33.16 -50.48 12.84
C THR A 8 -32.84 -49.50 11.70
N SER A 9 -31.91 -49.71 10.84
CA SER A 9 -31.59 -50.74 9.86
C SER A 9 -32.22 -50.51 8.48
N LEU A 10 -31.37 -50.19 7.49
CA LEU A 10 -31.22 -50.72 6.13
C LEU A 10 -32.40 -50.59 5.13
N HIS A 11 -32.28 -50.06 3.93
CA HIS A 11 -31.75 -50.68 2.71
C HIS A 11 -31.93 -49.81 1.48
N CYS A 12 -30.87 -49.54 0.76
CA CYS A 12 -30.65 -49.88 -0.64
C CYS A 12 -31.70 -49.52 -1.71
N LEU A 13 -31.32 -48.62 -2.64
CA LEU A 13 -31.61 -48.81 -4.06
C LEU A 13 -30.57 -48.12 -4.94
N ARG A 14 -29.65 -48.94 -5.48
CA ARG A 14 -28.83 -48.62 -6.66
C ARG A 14 -29.75 -48.63 -7.89
N ARG A 15 -29.74 -47.57 -8.71
CA ARG A 15 -30.01 -47.72 -10.14
C ARG A 15 -28.90 -47.03 -10.96
N ARG A 16 -28.26 -47.84 -11.74
CA ARG A 16 -27.33 -47.51 -12.82
C ARG A 16 -28.10 -46.91 -13.98
N LEU A 17 -27.55 -45.92 -14.68
CA LEU A 17 -27.69 -45.76 -16.12
C LEU A 17 -26.44 -45.07 -16.62
N ALA A 18 -25.80 -45.73 -17.55
CA ALA A 18 -24.58 -45.32 -18.28
C ALA A 18 -24.96 -44.65 -19.64
N PRO A 19 -24.01 -44.26 -20.49
CA PRO A 19 -23.95 -42.96 -21.13
C PRO A 19 -24.43 -42.94 -22.56
N LEU A 20 -24.77 -41.77 -23.08
CA LEU A 20 -25.00 -41.58 -24.53
C LEU A 20 -23.93 -40.63 -25.09
N VAL A 21 -23.05 -41.16 -25.89
CA VAL A 21 -22.07 -40.48 -26.74
C VAL A 21 -22.80 -39.91 -27.94
N ALA A 22 -22.65 -38.65 -28.24
CA ALA A 22 -22.99 -38.07 -29.53
C ALA A 22 -21.79 -37.25 -30.05
N ALA A 23 -21.12 -37.78 -31.00
CA ALA A 23 -20.06 -37.10 -31.75
C ALA A 23 -20.71 -36.23 -32.86
N THR A 24 -20.37 -34.96 -32.91
CA THR A 24 -20.58 -34.13 -34.09
C THR A 24 -19.25 -33.60 -34.62
N ARG A 25 -18.91 -34.09 -35.79
CA ARG A 25 -17.81 -33.63 -36.66
C ARG A 25 -18.16 -32.28 -37.23
N THR A 26 -17.29 -31.28 -37.12
CA THR A 26 -17.33 -30.07 -37.93
C THR A 26 -16.02 -29.89 -38.68
N LYS A 27 -16.17 -29.59 -39.95
CA LYS A 27 -15.16 -29.61 -41.02
C LYS A 27 -14.18 -28.43 -40.87
N ALA A 28 -12.91 -28.74 -41.14
CA ALA A 28 -11.87 -27.76 -41.38
C ALA A 28 -12.05 -27.09 -42.75
N LEU A 29 -11.98 -25.78 -42.79
CA LEU A 29 -11.85 -24.98 -44.00
C LEU A 29 -10.43 -24.39 -44.02
N ALA A 30 -9.58 -24.89 -44.94
CA ALA A 30 -8.27 -24.32 -45.22
C ALA A 30 -8.45 -23.16 -46.21
N VAL A 31 -7.92 -22.00 -45.84
CA VAL A 31 -7.73 -20.88 -46.76
C VAL A 31 -6.24 -20.65 -46.89
N GLY A 32 -5.75 -20.81 -48.09
CA GLY A 32 -4.35 -20.64 -48.48
C GLY A 32 -4.01 -19.14 -48.49
N PHE A 33 -2.80 -18.87 -48.09
CA PHE A 33 -2.20 -17.55 -48.23
C PHE A 33 -1.01 -17.62 -49.18
N CYS A 34 -1.09 -16.74 -50.17
CA CYS A 34 -0.16 -16.61 -51.28
C CYS A 34 1.12 -15.89 -50.80
N LEU A 35 2.27 -16.47 -51.07
CA LEU A 35 3.60 -15.90 -50.88
C LEU A 35 3.89 -14.89 -52.01
N CYS A 36 4.15 -13.63 -51.67
CA CYS A 36 4.87 -12.72 -52.57
C CYS A 36 6.28 -12.49 -52.02
N VAL A 37 7.25 -13.08 -52.70
CA VAL A 37 8.69 -12.82 -52.48
C VAL A 37 9.08 -11.62 -53.32
N ALA A 38 9.56 -10.53 -52.67
CA ALA A 38 10.28 -9.48 -53.36
C ALA A 38 11.74 -9.46 -52.88
N VAL A 39 12.61 -9.81 -53.81
CA VAL A 39 14.07 -9.77 -53.69
C VAL A 39 14.54 -8.35 -54.01
N PHE A 40 15.27 -7.72 -53.10
CA PHE A 40 16.19 -6.62 -53.44
C PHE A 40 17.50 -6.78 -52.62
N GLY A 41 18.60 -6.73 -53.35
CA GLY A 41 19.96 -6.96 -52.90
C GLY A 41 20.61 -5.77 -52.20
N PRO A 42 21.90 -5.85 -51.83
CA PRO A 42 22.48 -5.10 -50.72
C PRO A 42 23.05 -3.73 -51.14
N ALA A 43 22.86 -2.74 -50.29
CA ALA A 43 23.63 -1.50 -50.34
C ALA A 43 24.52 -1.38 -49.08
N TYR A 44 25.82 -1.32 -49.29
CA TYR A 44 26.88 -1.05 -48.36
C TYR A 44 26.70 0.38 -47.79
N GLY A 45 26.74 0.55 -46.44
CA GLY A 45 26.76 1.86 -45.78
C GLY A 45 27.27 1.77 -44.36
N LYS A 46 28.52 2.05 -44.23
CA LYS A 46 29.35 2.51 -43.05
C LYS A 46 28.73 2.44 -41.66
N GLU A 47 29.41 1.68 -40.79
CA GLU A 47 29.38 1.77 -39.33
C GLU A 47 29.66 3.18 -38.86
N ASN A 48 28.70 3.71 -38.08
CA ASN A 48 28.95 4.79 -37.15
C ASN A 48 28.66 4.28 -35.74
N THR A 49 29.72 3.92 -35.03
CA THR A 49 29.72 3.73 -33.58
C THR A 49 29.35 5.04 -32.91
N MET A 50 28.11 5.19 -32.47
CA MET A 50 27.69 6.19 -31.51
C MET A 50 27.72 5.60 -30.09
N THR A 51 28.77 5.95 -29.37
CA THR A 51 28.87 5.86 -27.92
C THR A 51 27.70 6.61 -27.30
N SER A 52 26.80 5.89 -26.63
CA SER A 52 25.77 6.49 -25.79
C SER A 52 26.41 7.14 -24.57
N LYS A 53 26.65 8.46 -24.64
CA LYS A 53 26.82 9.27 -23.46
C LYS A 53 25.45 9.38 -22.78
N GLN A 54 25.35 8.81 -21.61
CA GLN A 54 24.28 9.07 -20.65
C GLN A 54 24.35 10.58 -20.30
N GLU A 55 23.39 11.34 -20.78
CA GLU A 55 23.14 12.70 -20.28
C GLU A 55 22.39 12.60 -18.95
N LEU A 56 23.13 12.56 -17.84
CA LEU A 56 22.65 13.08 -16.58
C LEU A 56 22.76 14.60 -16.65
N SER A 57 21.69 15.30 -16.78
CA SER A 57 21.50 16.65 -16.24
C SER A 57 20.13 17.21 -16.63
N ALA A 58 19.23 17.26 -15.67
CA ALA A 58 18.33 18.39 -15.54
C ALA A 58 18.12 18.61 -14.05
N THR A 59 18.91 19.46 -13.46
CA THR A 59 18.57 20.13 -12.21
C THR A 59 17.35 21.00 -12.51
N ALA A 60 16.16 20.48 -12.13
CA ALA A 60 14.94 21.25 -12.18
C ALA A 60 15.05 22.41 -11.18
N ALA A 61 14.75 23.61 -11.63
CA ALA A 61 14.68 24.80 -10.78
C ALA A 61 13.61 24.61 -9.69
N PRO A 62 13.82 25.15 -8.46
CA PRO A 62 12.80 25.10 -7.42
C PRO A 62 11.55 25.85 -7.88
N GLY A 63 10.38 25.19 -7.82
CA GLY A 63 9.08 25.80 -8.12
C GLY A 63 8.38 25.30 -9.39
N SER A 64 8.77 24.18 -10.01
CA SER A 64 8.01 23.64 -11.13
C SER A 64 6.77 22.87 -10.62
N ASN A 65 5.58 23.30 -11.04
CA ASN A 65 4.33 22.51 -11.01
C ASN A 65 4.44 21.30 -11.95
N SER A 66 5.41 20.40 -11.70
CA SER A 66 5.54 19.16 -12.44
C SER A 66 4.41 18.22 -12.03
N LEU A 67 3.78 17.57 -13.00
CA LEU A 67 2.81 16.50 -12.73
C LEU A 67 3.52 15.36 -12.00
N PRO A 68 2.77 14.61 -11.15
CA PRO A 68 3.33 13.44 -10.47
C PRO A 68 3.85 12.43 -11.49
N VAL A 69 5.05 11.90 -11.25
CA VAL A 69 5.72 10.96 -12.15
C VAL A 69 5.80 9.60 -11.49
N ARG A 70 5.22 8.58 -12.15
CA ARG A 70 5.38 7.18 -11.73
C ARG A 70 6.73 6.66 -12.17
N ARG A 71 7.45 6.06 -11.24
CA ARG A 71 8.78 5.48 -11.41
C ARG A 71 8.87 4.10 -10.78
N SER A 72 9.99 3.43 -11.00
CA SER A 72 10.34 2.22 -10.25
C SER A 72 11.85 2.17 -10.01
N VAL A 73 12.24 1.50 -8.94
CA VAL A 73 13.64 1.23 -8.61
C VAL A 73 13.82 -0.24 -8.24
N GLN A 74 14.95 -0.82 -8.64
CA GLN A 74 15.29 -2.20 -8.30
C GLN A 74 15.90 -2.25 -6.89
N THR A 75 15.37 -3.14 -6.05
CA THR A 75 15.88 -3.45 -4.70
C THR A 75 16.06 -4.97 -4.55
N ALA A 76 16.58 -5.43 -3.42
CA ALA A 76 16.61 -6.84 -3.09
C ALA A 76 15.19 -7.43 -2.93
N SER A 77 14.24 -6.61 -2.49
CA SER A 77 12.84 -6.98 -2.30
C SER A 77 12.00 -6.95 -3.60
N GLY A 78 12.58 -6.57 -4.75
CA GLY A 78 11.89 -6.52 -6.03
C GLY A 78 12.00 -5.18 -6.74
N ARG A 79 11.21 -4.99 -7.79
CA ARG A 79 11.09 -3.72 -8.52
C ARG A 79 9.98 -2.89 -7.88
N ILE A 80 10.37 -1.95 -7.03
CA ILE A 80 9.45 -1.15 -6.23
C ILE A 80 8.94 0.03 -7.04
N SER A 81 7.62 0.11 -7.19
CA SER A 81 6.92 1.20 -7.86
C SER A 81 6.63 2.33 -6.87
N TYR A 82 6.73 3.56 -7.35
CA TYR A 82 6.40 4.75 -6.57
C TYR A 82 5.98 5.91 -7.47
N VAL A 83 5.33 6.89 -6.88
CA VAL A 83 5.01 8.17 -7.53
C VAL A 83 5.71 9.27 -6.76
N GLU A 84 6.33 10.23 -7.46
CA GLU A 84 6.99 11.36 -6.82
C GLU A 84 6.64 12.69 -7.46
N GLN A 85 6.66 13.74 -6.65
CA GLN A 85 6.47 15.12 -7.07
C GLN A 85 7.22 16.07 -6.13
N GLY A 86 7.61 17.24 -6.65
CA GLY A 86 8.28 18.27 -5.89
C GLY A 86 9.79 18.08 -5.73
N SER A 87 10.39 18.86 -4.85
CA SER A 87 11.85 18.88 -4.58
C SER A 87 12.12 19.25 -3.13
N GLY A 88 13.39 19.14 -2.69
CA GLY A 88 13.78 19.46 -1.33
C GLY A 88 13.87 18.26 -0.41
N PRO A 89 13.66 18.43 0.91
CA PRO A 89 13.66 17.34 1.86
C PRO A 89 12.62 16.29 1.50
N VAL A 90 12.93 15.00 1.71
CA VAL A 90 12.04 13.91 1.28
C VAL A 90 10.95 13.64 2.31
N ALA A 91 9.69 13.58 1.85
CA ALA A 91 8.57 13.01 2.58
C ALA A 91 8.19 11.66 1.93
N LEU A 92 8.16 10.57 2.71
CA LEU A 92 7.80 9.23 2.27
C LEU A 92 6.42 8.86 2.81
N PHE A 93 5.49 8.60 1.91
CA PHE A 93 4.10 8.27 2.20
C PHE A 93 3.85 6.77 2.01
N VAL A 94 3.32 6.11 3.05
CA VAL A 94 3.09 4.66 3.12
C VAL A 94 1.60 4.40 3.29
N HIS A 95 0.99 3.81 2.26
CA HIS A 95 -0.43 3.47 2.21
C HIS A 95 -0.76 2.18 2.97
N GLY A 96 -2.04 1.92 3.19
CA GLY A 96 -2.55 0.73 3.85
C GLY A 96 -3.00 -0.40 2.91
N VAL A 97 -3.69 -1.38 3.51
CA VAL A 97 -4.21 -2.56 2.80
C VAL A 97 -5.27 -2.17 1.77
N LEU A 98 -5.33 -2.90 0.65
CA LEU A 98 -6.26 -2.68 -0.48
C LEU A 98 -6.10 -1.34 -1.22
N LEU A 99 -5.07 -0.58 -0.90
CA LEU A 99 -4.73 0.71 -1.51
C LEU A 99 -3.41 0.62 -2.30
N ASN A 100 -2.91 1.76 -2.74
CA ASN A 100 -1.60 1.96 -3.35
C ASN A 100 -1.18 3.42 -3.22
N SER A 101 -0.11 3.83 -3.89
CA SER A 101 0.40 5.21 -3.88
C SER A 101 -0.63 6.28 -4.24
N HIS A 102 -1.74 5.92 -4.89
CA HIS A 102 -2.80 6.85 -5.29
C HIS A 102 -3.53 7.49 -4.10
N LEU A 103 -3.56 6.84 -2.92
CA LEU A 103 -4.08 7.43 -1.68
C LEU A 103 -3.53 8.85 -1.45
N TRP A 104 -2.25 9.03 -1.76
CA TRP A 104 -1.49 10.23 -1.45
C TRP A 104 -1.42 11.27 -2.56
N ARG A 105 -2.30 11.15 -3.60
CA ARG A 105 -2.28 12.03 -4.78
C ARG A 105 -2.43 13.51 -4.44
N HIS A 106 -3.20 13.82 -3.41
CA HIS A 106 -3.40 15.21 -2.94
C HIS A 106 -2.16 15.73 -2.22
N GLN A 107 -1.57 14.94 -1.31
CA GLN A 107 -0.33 15.27 -0.60
C GLN A 107 0.84 15.48 -1.55
N LEU A 108 0.95 14.60 -2.56
CA LEU A 108 1.99 14.73 -3.60
C LEU A 108 1.89 16.07 -4.33
N ALA A 109 0.68 16.53 -4.66
CA ALA A 109 0.44 17.77 -5.38
C ALA A 109 0.59 19.01 -4.49
N ASP A 110 -0.06 19.01 -3.33
CA ASP A 110 -0.10 20.17 -2.45
C ASP A 110 1.25 20.46 -1.80
N LEU A 111 1.95 19.42 -1.32
CA LEU A 111 3.21 19.57 -0.59
C LEU A 111 4.47 19.66 -1.50
N ALA A 112 4.30 19.67 -2.82
CA ALA A 112 5.39 19.71 -3.80
C ALA A 112 6.25 20.98 -3.71
N ASP A 113 5.72 22.04 -3.15
CA ASP A 113 6.40 23.33 -2.94
C ASP A 113 7.45 23.28 -1.82
N ILE A 114 7.29 22.36 -0.84
CA ILE A 114 8.16 22.26 0.35
C ILE A 114 8.84 20.91 0.52
N ARG A 115 8.41 19.88 -0.22
CA ARG A 115 8.94 18.50 -0.11
C ARG A 115 9.10 17.85 -1.47
N ARG A 116 10.12 17.00 -1.57
CA ARG A 116 10.11 15.90 -2.53
C ARG A 116 9.22 14.82 -1.95
N SER A 117 7.94 14.84 -2.30
CA SER A 117 6.93 13.90 -1.82
C SER A 117 7.01 12.62 -2.64
N ILE A 118 7.16 11.47 -1.98
CA ILE A 118 7.25 10.13 -2.58
C ILE A 118 6.18 9.24 -1.96
N ALA A 119 5.29 8.69 -2.77
CA ALA A 119 4.32 7.67 -2.36
C ALA A 119 4.71 6.33 -2.96
N VAL A 120 5.06 5.36 -2.12
CA VAL A 120 5.53 4.02 -2.53
C VAL A 120 4.35 3.06 -2.66
N ASP A 121 4.41 2.13 -3.62
CA ASP A 121 3.54 0.95 -3.64
C ASP A 121 4.19 -0.18 -2.82
N LEU A 122 3.52 -0.65 -1.76
CA LEU A 122 4.01 -1.72 -0.88
C LEU A 122 4.19 -3.05 -1.63
N LEU A 123 4.91 -3.99 -1.04
CA LEU A 123 4.97 -5.38 -1.53
C LEU A 123 3.55 -5.95 -1.63
N ALA A 124 3.26 -6.66 -2.72
CA ALA A 124 1.94 -7.19 -3.07
C ALA A 124 0.88 -6.14 -3.42
N HIS A 125 1.21 -4.85 -3.51
CA HIS A 125 0.29 -3.76 -3.84
C HIS A 125 0.72 -2.99 -5.10
N GLY A 126 -0.23 -2.25 -5.67
CA GLY A 126 -0.02 -1.34 -6.79
C GLY A 126 0.73 -1.97 -7.97
N ASP A 127 1.75 -1.30 -8.45
CA ASP A 127 2.60 -1.75 -9.56
C ASP A 127 3.96 -2.32 -9.09
N THR A 128 4.17 -2.53 -7.79
CA THR A 128 5.37 -3.19 -7.26
C THR A 128 5.41 -4.65 -7.69
N GLU A 129 6.55 -5.09 -8.23
CA GLU A 129 6.79 -6.45 -8.69
C GLU A 129 7.77 -7.18 -7.77
N ILE A 130 7.38 -8.38 -7.35
CA ILE A 130 8.13 -9.20 -6.39
C ILE A 130 8.40 -10.59 -6.95
N ALA A 131 9.41 -11.27 -6.39
CA ALA A 131 9.67 -12.66 -6.72
C ALA A 131 8.54 -13.59 -6.24
N PRO A 132 8.28 -14.70 -6.95
CA PRO A 132 7.34 -15.70 -6.48
C PRO A 132 7.69 -16.19 -5.07
N ASN A 133 6.67 -16.32 -4.21
CA ASN A 133 6.80 -16.78 -2.82
C ASN A 133 7.69 -15.94 -1.88
N GLN A 134 8.08 -14.74 -2.29
CA GLN A 134 8.79 -13.79 -1.43
C GLN A 134 7.96 -13.45 -0.19
N ASP A 135 8.64 -13.22 0.95
CA ASP A 135 8.00 -12.66 2.15
C ASP A 135 7.42 -11.28 1.87
N VAL A 136 6.11 -11.14 2.08
CA VAL A 136 5.36 -9.89 1.91
C VAL A 136 4.77 -9.41 3.22
N SER A 137 5.23 -9.94 4.34
CA SER A 137 4.76 -9.53 5.66
C SER A 137 4.99 -8.04 5.90
N VAL A 138 4.33 -7.51 6.91
CA VAL A 138 4.48 -6.10 7.31
C VAL A 138 5.92 -5.76 7.73
N THR A 139 6.63 -6.71 8.37
CA THR A 139 8.07 -6.55 8.67
C THR A 139 8.93 -6.60 7.41
N ALA A 140 8.57 -7.43 6.42
CA ALA A 140 9.26 -7.43 5.12
C ALA A 140 9.06 -6.10 4.37
N ASN A 141 7.87 -5.51 4.46
CA ASN A 141 7.60 -4.18 3.92
C ASN A 141 8.45 -3.10 4.60
N ALA A 142 8.61 -3.12 5.93
CA ALA A 142 9.50 -2.19 6.62
C ALA A 142 10.98 -2.30 6.17
N ARG A 143 11.46 -3.53 5.91
CA ARG A 143 12.80 -3.75 5.34
C ARG A 143 12.88 -3.25 3.89
N MET A 144 11.86 -3.51 3.09
CA MET A 144 11.77 -3.01 1.72
C MET A 144 11.86 -1.48 1.68
N LEU A 145 11.19 -0.76 2.60
CA LEU A 145 11.31 0.70 2.68
C LEU A 145 12.76 1.15 2.90
N LYS A 146 13.54 0.43 3.74
CA LYS A 146 14.97 0.72 3.92
C LYS A 146 15.75 0.51 2.62
N GLU A 147 15.56 -0.62 1.97
CA GLU A 147 16.21 -0.94 0.68
C GLU A 147 15.83 0.08 -0.41
N PHE A 148 14.57 0.52 -0.42
CA PHE A 148 14.05 1.53 -1.32
C PHE A 148 14.76 2.88 -1.14
N LEU A 149 14.93 3.34 0.11
CA LEU A 149 15.65 4.57 0.42
C LEU A 149 17.12 4.46 0.04
N ASP A 150 17.77 3.33 0.30
CA ASP A 150 19.17 3.10 -0.08
C ASP A 150 19.34 3.15 -1.60
N ALA A 151 18.46 2.52 -2.36
CA ALA A 151 18.51 2.50 -3.82
C ALA A 151 18.29 3.89 -4.45
N LEU A 152 17.61 4.79 -3.75
CA LEU A 152 17.40 6.18 -4.16
C LEU A 152 18.44 7.17 -3.56
N ASN A 153 19.41 6.68 -2.77
CA ASN A 153 20.41 7.49 -2.03
C ASN A 153 19.73 8.54 -1.13
N ILE A 154 18.67 8.13 -0.41
CA ILE A 154 17.94 8.98 0.53
C ILE A 154 18.35 8.59 1.94
N ASP A 155 18.98 9.49 2.68
CA ASP A 155 19.46 9.21 4.05
C ASP A 155 18.35 9.22 5.08
N GLN A 156 17.51 10.25 5.06
CA GLN A 156 16.41 10.45 6.02
C GLN A 156 15.15 10.95 5.35
N VAL A 157 14.01 10.61 5.96
CA VAL A 157 12.68 11.01 5.47
C VAL A 157 11.79 11.57 6.59
N ASP A 158 10.86 12.43 6.22
CA ASP A 158 9.61 12.63 6.94
C ASP A 158 8.68 11.47 6.57
N LEU A 159 8.51 10.52 7.49
CA LEU A 159 7.76 9.30 7.24
C LEU A 159 6.29 9.49 7.63
N VAL A 160 5.39 9.23 6.69
CA VAL A 160 3.93 9.37 6.89
C VAL A 160 3.25 8.04 6.57
N GLY A 161 2.49 7.50 7.51
CA GLY A 161 1.81 6.22 7.33
C GLY A 161 0.36 6.21 7.79
N ASN A 162 -0.50 5.55 7.01
CA ASN A 162 -1.92 5.36 7.27
C ASN A 162 -2.27 3.87 7.27
N ASP A 163 -3.23 3.45 8.07
CA ASP A 163 -3.72 2.06 8.13
C ASP A 163 -2.56 1.07 8.43
N SER A 164 -2.46 -0.04 7.74
CA SER A 164 -1.32 -0.96 7.86
C SER A 164 0.01 -0.30 7.46
N GLY A 165 -0.01 0.72 6.61
CA GLY A 165 1.15 1.56 6.31
C GLY A 165 1.68 2.31 7.54
N GLY A 166 0.79 2.74 8.44
CA GLY A 166 1.20 3.33 9.72
C GLY A 166 1.81 2.30 10.68
N GLY A 167 1.29 1.07 10.70
CA GLY A 167 1.92 -0.05 11.42
C GLY A 167 3.29 -0.39 10.87
N ILE A 168 3.44 -0.45 9.53
CA ILE A 168 4.72 -0.66 8.85
C ILE A 168 5.70 0.49 9.16
N SER A 169 5.21 1.74 9.21
CA SER A 169 6.01 2.92 9.54
C SER A 169 6.53 2.88 10.99
N GLN A 170 5.73 2.40 11.94
CA GLN A 170 6.16 2.15 13.31
C GLN A 170 7.29 1.11 13.36
N ILE A 171 7.16 -0.01 12.63
CA ILE A 171 8.20 -1.04 12.54
C ILE A 171 9.47 -0.47 11.90
N PHE A 172 9.33 0.30 10.82
CA PHE A 172 10.46 0.97 10.18
C PHE A 172 11.19 1.90 11.13
N ALA A 173 10.47 2.78 11.83
CA ALA A 173 11.04 3.74 12.77
C ALA A 173 11.70 3.05 13.98
N ALA A 174 11.19 1.91 14.40
CA ALA A 174 11.77 1.10 15.46
C ALA A 174 13.08 0.40 15.02
N LEU A 175 13.15 -0.08 13.77
CA LEU A 175 14.32 -0.80 13.23
C LEU A 175 15.41 0.14 12.71
N TYR A 176 15.03 1.31 12.19
CA TYR A 176 15.91 2.25 11.49
C TYR A 176 15.66 3.70 11.95
N PRO A 177 15.75 3.99 13.27
CA PRO A 177 15.41 5.33 13.79
C PRO A 177 16.26 6.45 13.21
N GLU A 178 17.49 6.15 12.78
CA GLU A 178 18.41 7.09 12.13
C GLU A 178 17.93 7.55 10.74
N ARG A 179 17.01 6.78 10.12
CA ARG A 179 16.45 7.09 8.79
C ARG A 179 15.19 7.97 8.87
N VAL A 180 14.70 8.26 10.09
CA VAL A 180 13.48 9.00 10.33
C VAL A 180 13.78 10.39 10.86
N ARG A 181 13.59 11.41 10.01
CA ARG A 181 13.70 12.82 10.40
C ARG A 181 12.51 13.24 11.24
N SER A 182 11.30 12.85 10.82
CA SER A 182 10.07 12.96 11.57
C SER A 182 9.11 11.81 11.23
N LEU A 183 8.15 11.54 12.09
CA LEU A 183 7.14 10.49 11.92
C LEU A 183 5.73 11.11 12.00
N THR A 184 4.86 10.75 11.07
CA THR A 184 3.42 11.04 11.14
C THR A 184 2.64 9.75 11.04
N LEU A 185 1.77 9.51 12.01
CA LEU A 185 0.90 8.33 12.08
C LEU A 185 -0.56 8.76 12.03
N THR A 186 -1.32 8.14 11.13
CA THR A 186 -2.75 8.40 10.98
C THR A 186 -3.50 7.07 11.04
N ASP A 187 -4.59 7.01 11.78
CA ASP A 187 -5.52 5.87 11.91
C ASP A 187 -4.86 4.55 11.48
N CYS A 188 -4.13 3.87 12.38
CA CYS A 188 -3.26 2.78 11.99
C CYS A 188 -3.21 1.63 12.99
N ASP A 189 -2.75 0.49 12.50
CA ASP A 189 -2.41 -0.68 13.32
C ASP A 189 -1.44 -0.29 14.44
N THR A 190 -1.81 -0.63 15.67
CA THR A 190 -1.11 -0.20 16.88
C THR A 190 -1.21 -1.27 17.95
N HIS A 191 -0.09 -1.56 18.63
CA HIS A 191 -0.03 -2.44 19.78
C HIS A 191 -0.70 -3.80 19.48
N ASN A 192 -1.76 -4.18 20.23
CA ASN A 192 -2.48 -5.44 20.03
C ASN A 192 -3.70 -5.33 19.10
N ASN A 193 -3.89 -4.21 18.42
CA ASN A 193 -4.98 -4.00 17.45
C ASN A 193 -4.55 -4.32 16.02
N TRP A 194 -3.82 -5.41 15.81
CA TRP A 194 -3.49 -5.91 14.47
C TRP A 194 -3.77 -7.40 14.36
N PRO A 195 -4.70 -7.86 13.52
CA PRO A 195 -5.66 -7.08 12.73
C PRO A 195 -6.75 -6.43 13.58
N PRO A 196 -7.33 -5.30 13.14
CA PRO A 196 -8.50 -4.71 13.80
C PRO A 196 -9.67 -5.69 13.82
N GLU A 197 -10.48 -5.67 14.87
CA GLU A 197 -11.62 -6.58 15.03
C GLU A 197 -12.59 -6.49 13.85
N ALA A 198 -12.91 -5.26 13.41
CA ALA A 198 -13.81 -5.01 12.28
C ALA A 198 -13.28 -5.56 10.93
N PHE A 199 -11.97 -5.81 10.80
CA PHE A 199 -11.36 -6.34 9.59
C PHE A 199 -11.31 -7.89 9.56
N LYS A 200 -11.47 -8.57 10.69
CA LYS A 200 -11.40 -10.04 10.78
C LYS A 200 -12.36 -10.79 9.86
N PRO A 201 -13.62 -10.33 9.62
CA PRO A 201 -14.50 -11.01 8.67
C PRO A 201 -13.93 -11.01 7.24
N PHE A 202 -13.27 -9.92 6.81
CA PHE A 202 -12.60 -9.84 5.52
C PHE A 202 -11.43 -10.83 5.43
N LEU A 203 -10.60 -10.91 6.47
CA LEU A 203 -9.51 -11.89 6.54
C LEU A 203 -10.01 -13.33 6.48
N ALA A 204 -11.09 -13.65 7.18
CA ALA A 204 -11.69 -14.98 7.14
C ALA A 204 -12.23 -15.33 5.75
N MET A 205 -12.86 -14.38 5.06
CA MET A 205 -13.31 -14.54 3.68
C MET A 205 -12.15 -14.75 2.72
N ALA A 206 -11.07 -13.98 2.86
CA ALA A 206 -9.85 -14.13 2.06
C ALA A 206 -9.19 -15.50 2.28
N ALA A 207 -9.05 -15.93 3.53
CA ALA A 207 -8.50 -17.24 3.90
C ALA A 207 -9.33 -18.42 3.37
N ALA A 208 -10.64 -18.23 3.19
CA ALA A 208 -11.54 -19.19 2.57
C ALA A 208 -11.48 -19.21 1.02
N GLY A 209 -10.58 -18.42 0.41
CA GLY A 209 -10.40 -18.33 -1.05
C GLY A 209 -11.41 -17.43 -1.76
N GLY A 210 -12.15 -16.61 -1.02
CA GLY A 210 -13.17 -15.70 -1.57
C GLY A 210 -12.61 -14.38 -2.12
N LEU A 211 -11.33 -14.08 -1.88
CA LEU A 211 -10.76 -12.75 -2.16
C LEU A 211 -10.93 -12.32 -3.62
N ARG A 212 -10.54 -13.17 -4.55
CA ARG A 212 -10.62 -12.86 -5.99
C ARG A 212 -12.04 -12.53 -6.43
N GLY A 213 -13.00 -13.37 -6.05
CA GLY A 213 -14.41 -13.17 -6.40
C GLY A 213 -15.00 -11.89 -5.80
N THR A 214 -14.60 -11.55 -4.57
CA THR A 214 -15.00 -10.31 -3.89
C THR A 214 -14.45 -9.07 -4.61
N LEU A 215 -13.17 -9.07 -4.98
CA LEU A 215 -12.57 -7.95 -5.71
C LEU A 215 -13.15 -7.79 -7.12
N ASP A 216 -13.35 -8.89 -7.84
CA ASP A 216 -13.99 -8.87 -9.17
C ASP A 216 -15.45 -8.34 -9.09
N ALA A 217 -16.20 -8.70 -8.03
CA ALA A 217 -17.55 -8.19 -7.81
C ALA A 217 -17.56 -6.68 -7.53
N MET A 218 -16.66 -6.18 -6.69
CA MET A 218 -16.52 -4.74 -6.42
C MET A 218 -16.10 -3.94 -7.68
N LEU A 219 -15.30 -4.53 -8.55
CA LEU A 219 -14.91 -3.92 -9.82
C LEU A 219 -16.03 -3.95 -10.85
N ALA A 220 -16.89 -4.96 -10.82
CA ALA A 220 -18.07 -5.05 -11.69
C ALA A 220 -19.18 -4.09 -11.27
N ASP A 221 -19.37 -3.92 -9.96
CA ASP A 221 -20.31 -2.97 -9.36
C ASP A 221 -19.65 -2.20 -8.22
N LYS A 222 -19.22 -0.96 -8.50
CA LYS A 222 -18.55 -0.10 -7.54
C LYS A 222 -19.43 0.33 -6.36
N SER A 223 -20.75 0.21 -6.47
CA SER A 223 -21.64 0.42 -5.33
C SER A 223 -21.38 -0.59 -4.22
N GLY A 224 -20.91 -1.79 -4.57
CA GLY A 224 -20.43 -2.81 -3.63
C GLY A 224 -19.26 -2.35 -2.79
N TYR A 225 -18.26 -1.69 -3.40
CA TYR A 225 -17.12 -1.12 -2.69
C TYR A 225 -17.53 -0.07 -1.66
N ARG A 226 -18.45 0.83 -2.05
CA ARG A 226 -18.97 1.93 -1.21
C ARG A 226 -19.93 1.47 -0.12
N SER A 227 -20.36 0.21 -0.17
CA SER A 227 -21.37 -0.31 0.75
C SER A 227 -20.83 -0.49 2.17
N SER A 228 -21.75 -0.50 3.16
CA SER A 228 -21.41 -0.78 4.56
C SER A 228 -20.86 -2.19 4.81
N ARG A 229 -20.92 -3.09 3.81
CA ARG A 229 -20.40 -4.46 3.88
C ARG A 229 -18.96 -4.60 3.32
N ALA A 230 -18.41 -3.51 2.76
CA ALA A 230 -17.08 -3.48 2.17
C ALA A 230 -16.28 -2.31 2.74
N LEU A 231 -15.76 -1.43 1.89
CA LEU A 231 -14.90 -0.33 2.33
C LEU A 231 -15.65 0.98 2.64
N GLY A 232 -16.99 1.01 2.47
CA GLY A 232 -17.79 2.18 2.85
C GLY A 232 -17.52 2.68 4.27
N PRO A 233 -17.43 1.82 5.31
CA PRO A 233 -17.11 2.26 6.66
C PRO A 233 -15.74 2.91 6.86
N ALA A 234 -14.84 2.78 5.89
CA ALA A 234 -13.52 3.40 5.92
C ALA A 234 -13.53 4.89 5.51
N TYR A 235 -14.61 5.35 4.87
CA TYR A 235 -14.80 6.71 4.38
C TYR A 235 -15.88 7.43 5.17
N GLU A 236 -15.73 8.75 5.33
CA GLU A 236 -16.77 9.63 5.84
C GLU A 236 -17.89 9.79 4.79
N HIS A 237 -17.49 9.91 3.52
CA HIS A 237 -18.36 10.11 2.36
C HIS A 237 -18.10 9.05 1.27
N PRO A 238 -18.44 7.77 1.50
CA PRO A 238 -18.13 6.69 0.55
C PRO A 238 -18.75 6.91 -0.84
N GLU A 239 -19.85 7.68 -0.96
CA GLU A 239 -20.49 8.05 -2.22
C GLU A 239 -19.62 8.98 -3.08
N GLN A 240 -18.65 9.67 -2.50
CA GLN A 240 -17.74 10.58 -3.21
C GLN A 240 -16.51 9.87 -3.79
N VAL A 241 -16.22 8.64 -3.37
CA VAL A 241 -15.14 7.84 -3.95
C VAL A 241 -15.47 7.54 -5.41
N SER A 242 -14.67 8.02 -6.35
CA SER A 242 -14.96 7.86 -7.77
C SER A 242 -14.79 6.41 -8.24
N ASP A 243 -15.41 6.07 -9.38
CA ASP A 243 -15.22 4.76 -10.00
C ASP A 243 -13.77 4.55 -10.46
N ASP A 244 -13.10 5.63 -10.89
CA ASP A 244 -11.70 5.61 -11.31
C ASP A 244 -10.74 5.38 -10.14
N ASP A 245 -11.03 5.95 -8.96
CA ASP A 245 -10.25 5.68 -7.73
C ASP A 245 -10.38 4.21 -7.35
N ILE A 246 -11.60 3.65 -7.34
CA ILE A 246 -11.84 2.23 -7.04
C ILE A 246 -11.12 1.31 -8.03
N GLU A 247 -11.16 1.64 -9.33
CA GLU A 247 -10.39 0.91 -10.36
C GLU A 247 -8.89 0.98 -10.08
N THR A 248 -8.37 2.16 -9.74
CA THR A 248 -6.96 2.38 -9.46
C THR A 248 -6.49 1.58 -8.25
N TYR A 249 -7.30 1.49 -7.20
CA TYR A 249 -6.97 0.71 -6.01
C TYR A 249 -7.08 -0.79 -6.24
N LEU A 250 -8.16 -1.28 -6.82
CA LEU A 250 -8.45 -2.72 -6.85
C LEU A 250 -7.92 -3.45 -8.08
N ARG A 251 -7.84 -2.79 -9.25
CA ARG A 251 -7.41 -3.44 -10.49
C ARG A 251 -6.03 -4.13 -10.41
N PRO A 252 -5.01 -3.56 -9.72
CA PRO A 252 -3.72 -4.22 -9.58
C PRO A 252 -3.80 -5.64 -9.00
N PHE A 253 -4.69 -5.89 -8.05
CA PHE A 253 -4.81 -7.19 -7.36
C PHE A 253 -5.43 -8.29 -8.22
N VAL A 254 -6.19 -7.91 -9.26
CA VAL A 254 -6.89 -8.87 -10.13
C VAL A 254 -6.31 -8.96 -11.55
N ARG A 255 -5.18 -8.30 -11.83
CA ARG A 255 -4.49 -8.38 -13.13
C ARG A 255 -4.07 -9.80 -13.48
N SER A 256 -3.76 -10.63 -12.49
CA SER A 256 -3.44 -12.03 -12.65
C SER A 256 -3.77 -12.84 -11.38
N PRO A 257 -3.91 -14.16 -11.47
CA PRO A 257 -4.07 -15.02 -10.29
C PRO A 257 -2.88 -14.90 -9.31
N GLN A 258 -1.68 -14.60 -9.80
CA GLN A 258 -0.50 -14.40 -8.97
C GLN A 258 -0.66 -13.16 -8.09
N ARG A 259 -1.13 -12.03 -8.63
CA ARG A 259 -1.36 -10.78 -7.89
C ARG A 259 -2.36 -10.97 -6.74
N THR A 260 -3.43 -11.72 -6.99
CA THR A 260 -4.38 -12.06 -5.92
C THR A 260 -3.72 -12.90 -4.84
N ARG A 261 -2.93 -13.93 -5.19
CA ARG A 261 -2.19 -14.74 -4.20
C ARG A 261 -1.15 -13.95 -3.41
N GLU A 262 -0.54 -12.94 -4.01
CA GLU A 262 0.38 -12.03 -3.30
C GLU A 262 -0.35 -11.26 -2.21
N LEU A 263 -1.53 -10.70 -2.52
CA LEU A 263 -2.38 -10.04 -1.53
C LEU A 263 -2.88 -11.02 -0.46
N GLU A 264 -3.30 -12.24 -0.83
CA GLU A 264 -3.70 -13.28 0.15
C GLU A 264 -2.57 -13.57 1.15
N ARG A 265 -1.32 -13.65 0.69
CA ARG A 265 -0.15 -13.85 1.57
C ARG A 265 0.11 -12.65 2.47
N PHE A 266 -0.08 -11.42 1.97
CA PHE A 266 0.03 -10.22 2.78
C PHE A 266 -1.02 -10.21 3.89
N LEU A 267 -2.28 -10.51 3.57
CA LEU A 267 -3.37 -10.60 4.54
C LEU A 267 -3.15 -11.73 5.57
N ALA A 268 -2.64 -12.87 5.13
CA ALA A 268 -2.33 -14.01 6.01
C ALA A 268 -1.19 -13.72 7.00
N ALA A 269 -0.38 -12.69 6.74
CA ALA A 269 0.70 -12.27 7.64
C ALA A 269 0.26 -11.27 8.71
N PHE A 270 -1.00 -10.88 8.76
CA PHE A 270 -1.53 -9.96 9.78
C PHE A 270 -1.51 -10.63 11.16
N ASP A 271 -0.69 -10.08 12.05
CA ASP A 271 -0.50 -10.60 13.41
C ASP A 271 0.07 -9.47 14.29
N ASN A 272 -0.54 -9.26 15.45
CA ASN A 272 -0.10 -8.23 16.39
C ASN A 272 1.32 -8.46 16.97
N LYS A 273 1.90 -9.65 16.80
CA LYS A 273 3.30 -9.88 17.16
C LYS A 273 4.26 -8.87 16.54
N HIS A 274 3.93 -8.35 15.35
CA HIS A 274 4.76 -7.38 14.65
C HIS A 274 4.82 -6.03 15.37
N THR A 275 3.68 -5.53 15.85
CA THR A 275 3.59 -4.28 16.61
C THR A 275 4.01 -4.45 18.06
N LEU A 276 3.67 -5.57 18.69
CA LEU A 276 4.08 -5.86 20.07
C LEU A 276 5.61 -6.02 20.21
N SER A 277 6.26 -6.65 19.21
CA SER A 277 7.71 -6.87 19.24
C SER A 277 8.56 -5.61 19.20
N ILE A 278 8.01 -4.49 18.70
CA ILE A 278 8.75 -3.22 18.57
C ILE A 278 8.46 -2.21 19.67
N GLU A 279 7.58 -2.53 20.64
CA GLU A 279 7.24 -1.59 21.70
C GLU A 279 8.45 -1.07 22.50
N PRO A 280 9.46 -1.92 22.87
CA PRO A 280 10.64 -1.41 23.56
C PRO A 280 11.35 -0.29 22.79
N GLN A 281 11.44 -0.42 21.45
CA GLN A 281 12.06 0.56 20.58
C GLN A 281 11.18 1.82 20.44
N LEU A 282 9.86 1.68 20.29
CA LEU A 282 8.92 2.81 20.25
C LEU A 282 9.04 3.66 21.51
N LYS A 283 9.17 3.03 22.70
CA LYS A 283 9.34 3.72 23.99
C LYS A 283 10.66 4.50 24.11
N THR A 284 11.55 4.35 23.16
CA THR A 284 12.83 5.10 23.09
C THR A 284 12.93 6.01 21.86
N LEU A 285 11.95 5.99 20.96
CA LEU A 285 11.94 6.75 19.71
C LEU A 285 11.89 8.25 19.98
N LYS A 286 12.91 8.98 19.50
CA LYS A 286 13.06 10.43 19.70
C LYS A 286 12.66 11.26 18.50
N ALA A 287 12.44 10.63 17.33
CA ALA A 287 11.99 11.33 16.13
C ALA A 287 10.73 12.16 16.45
N PRO A 288 10.71 13.46 16.10
CA PRO A 288 9.52 14.29 16.28
C PRO A 288 8.33 13.58 15.62
N THR A 289 7.26 13.36 16.41
CA THR A 289 6.12 12.58 15.96
C THR A 289 4.84 13.40 16.04
N LEU A 290 4.08 13.39 14.93
CA LEU A 290 2.70 13.88 14.82
C LEU A 290 1.77 12.67 14.74
N ILE A 291 0.68 12.71 15.50
CA ILE A 291 -0.38 11.71 15.45
C ILE A 291 -1.67 12.43 15.08
N VAL A 292 -2.30 12.05 13.96
CA VAL A 292 -3.60 12.58 13.51
C VAL A 292 -4.60 11.44 13.43
N TRP A 293 -5.79 11.62 14.00
CA TRP A 293 -6.72 10.52 14.17
C TRP A 293 -8.17 10.92 13.92
N GLY A 294 -8.89 10.13 13.11
CA GLY A 294 -10.33 10.26 12.91
C GLY A 294 -11.10 9.74 14.12
N THR A 295 -12.07 10.53 14.62
CA THR A 295 -12.81 10.15 15.83
C THR A 295 -13.92 9.13 15.59
N ASP A 296 -14.34 8.91 14.32
CA ASP A 296 -15.39 7.97 13.93
C ASP A 296 -14.84 6.71 13.19
N ASP A 297 -13.53 6.47 13.35
CA ASP A 297 -12.90 5.29 12.73
C ASP A 297 -13.35 4.00 13.40
N VAL A 298 -13.90 3.09 12.58
CA VAL A 298 -14.43 1.79 13.03
C VAL A 298 -13.34 0.72 13.17
N TYR A 299 -12.16 0.91 12.58
CA TYR A 299 -11.04 -0.02 12.63
C TYR A 299 -10.04 0.33 13.72
N PHE A 300 -9.76 1.62 13.90
CA PHE A 300 -8.74 2.13 14.81
C PHE A 300 -9.34 3.14 15.81
N PRO A 301 -10.03 2.65 16.87
CA PRO A 301 -10.58 3.54 17.89
C PRO A 301 -9.56 4.55 18.43
N VAL A 302 -10.00 5.77 18.72
CA VAL A 302 -9.18 6.92 19.17
C VAL A 302 -8.22 6.59 20.31
N LYS A 303 -8.56 5.62 21.18
CA LYS A 303 -7.68 5.15 22.26
C LYS A 303 -6.27 4.79 21.80
N TRP A 304 -6.12 4.37 20.53
CA TRP A 304 -4.82 4.00 20.00
C TRP A 304 -3.95 5.20 19.69
N SER A 305 -4.53 6.34 19.32
CA SER A 305 -3.79 7.60 19.21
C SER A 305 -3.24 8.06 20.58
N HIS A 306 -4.00 7.86 21.65
CA HIS A 306 -3.53 8.13 23.01
C HIS A 306 -2.39 7.21 23.40
N TRP A 307 -2.56 5.88 23.14
CA TRP A 307 -1.51 4.90 23.42
C TRP A 307 -0.19 5.25 22.72
N LEU A 308 -0.24 5.61 21.43
CA LEU A 308 0.94 6.04 20.69
C LEU A 308 1.58 7.27 21.29
N ALA A 309 0.78 8.29 21.64
CA ALA A 309 1.27 9.53 22.25
C ALA A 309 1.96 9.29 23.60
N GLU A 310 1.45 8.36 24.40
CA GLU A 310 2.00 7.98 25.71
C GLU A 310 3.28 7.12 25.58
N ASN A 311 3.42 6.34 24.48
CA ASN A 311 4.49 5.37 24.32
C ASN A 311 5.59 5.81 23.36
N ILE A 312 5.43 6.89 22.60
CA ILE A 312 6.46 7.47 21.71
C ILE A 312 6.94 8.81 22.32
N PRO A 313 8.11 8.83 23.00
CA PRO A 313 8.62 10.07 23.64
C PRO A 313 8.86 11.22 22.67
N GLY A 314 9.03 10.90 21.37
CA GLY A 314 9.15 11.89 20.29
C GLY A 314 7.85 12.62 19.97
N THR A 315 6.68 12.20 20.48
CA THR A 315 5.39 12.81 20.15
C THR A 315 5.39 14.30 20.54
N ARG A 316 5.07 15.16 19.56
CA ARG A 316 4.98 16.60 19.68
C ARG A 316 3.54 17.10 19.69
N ARG A 317 2.71 16.47 18.86
CA ARG A 317 1.29 16.81 18.73
C ARG A 317 0.47 15.56 18.52
N ARG A 318 -0.73 15.56 19.06
CA ARG A 318 -1.81 14.61 18.76
C ARG A 318 -3.04 15.44 18.41
N VAL A 319 -3.60 15.20 17.23
CA VAL A 319 -4.73 15.93 16.66
C VAL A 319 -5.87 14.95 16.38
N GLU A 320 -7.08 15.30 16.73
CA GLU A 320 -8.28 14.55 16.43
C GLU A 320 -9.10 15.27 15.34
N PHE A 321 -9.40 14.57 14.26
CA PHE A 321 -10.34 15.06 13.26
C PHE A 321 -11.72 14.53 13.60
N LYS A 322 -12.58 15.43 14.09
CA LYS A 322 -13.92 15.08 14.52
C LYS A 322 -14.70 14.46 13.35
N ASP A 323 -15.41 13.35 13.64
CA ASP A 323 -16.27 12.59 12.73
C ASP A 323 -15.52 11.99 11.50
N ALA A 324 -14.20 12.19 11.38
CA ALA A 324 -13.38 11.62 10.31
C ALA A 324 -13.15 10.13 10.52
N ARG A 325 -12.87 9.42 9.41
CA ARG A 325 -12.57 7.99 9.35
C ARG A 325 -11.19 7.73 8.75
N ILE A 326 -10.81 6.47 8.63
CA ILE A 326 -9.45 6.03 8.31
C ILE A 326 -8.84 6.71 7.07
N PHE A 327 -9.65 7.00 6.03
CA PHE A 327 -9.13 7.61 4.81
C PHE A 327 -9.31 9.13 4.76
N PHE A 328 -9.40 9.80 5.93
CA PHE A 328 -9.39 11.26 5.96
C PHE A 328 -8.16 11.91 5.27
N PRO A 329 -6.98 11.27 5.15
CA PRO A 329 -5.90 11.86 4.35
C PRO A 329 -6.28 12.08 2.88
N GLU A 330 -7.25 11.33 2.36
CA GLU A 330 -7.82 11.50 1.03
C GLU A 330 -9.01 12.48 1.04
N GLU A 331 -9.94 12.31 2.00
CA GLU A 331 -11.20 13.05 2.04
C GLU A 331 -11.04 14.48 2.59
N ARG A 332 -10.18 14.67 3.59
CA ARG A 332 -9.89 15.96 4.26
C ARG A 332 -8.44 16.38 4.08
N TRP A 333 -7.91 16.17 2.88
CA TRP A 333 -6.50 16.38 2.60
C TRP A 333 -6.02 17.80 2.94
N GLN A 334 -6.83 18.85 2.71
CA GLN A 334 -6.45 20.23 3.03
C GLN A 334 -6.18 20.44 4.53
N GLU A 335 -7.03 19.84 5.39
CA GLU A 335 -6.83 19.91 6.83
C GLU A 335 -5.60 19.12 7.26
N PHE A 336 -5.43 17.93 6.66
CA PHE A 336 -4.29 17.07 6.97
C PHE A 336 -2.96 17.66 6.49
N ASP A 337 -2.89 18.22 5.32
CA ASP A 337 -1.67 18.82 4.76
C ASP A 337 -1.25 20.07 5.54
N LYS A 338 -2.20 20.81 6.11
CA LYS A 338 -1.91 21.89 7.06
C LYS A 338 -1.18 21.37 8.31
N GLU A 339 -1.65 20.26 8.88
CA GLU A 339 -1.00 19.63 10.04
C GLU A 339 0.42 19.14 9.71
N LEU A 340 0.63 18.56 8.51
CA LEU A 340 1.94 18.15 8.01
C LEU A 340 2.88 19.35 7.85
N ARG A 341 2.44 20.43 7.22
CA ARG A 341 3.22 21.67 7.03
C ARG A 341 3.66 22.26 8.36
N GLU A 342 2.74 22.39 9.32
CA GLU A 342 3.05 22.90 10.66
C GLU A 342 4.04 21.99 11.39
N HIS A 343 3.85 20.68 11.31
CA HIS A 343 4.75 19.72 11.95
C HIS A 343 6.18 19.81 11.39
N TRP A 344 6.32 19.82 10.07
CA TRP A 344 7.63 19.87 9.42
C TRP A 344 8.35 21.18 9.63
N LEU A 345 7.62 22.31 9.70
CA LEU A 345 8.20 23.62 10.05
C LEU A 345 8.82 23.58 11.45
N LEU A 346 8.10 23.04 12.43
CA LEU A 346 8.62 22.89 13.80
C LEU A 346 9.87 21.99 13.85
N VAL A 347 9.92 20.93 13.04
CA VAL A 347 11.09 20.03 12.95
C VAL A 347 12.31 20.79 12.40
N GLU A 348 12.14 21.59 11.35
CA GLU A 348 13.21 22.38 10.73
C GLU A 348 13.74 23.48 11.66
N GLU A 349 12.85 24.17 12.36
CA GLU A 349 13.23 25.18 13.35
C GLU A 349 14.06 24.58 14.49
N GLN A 350 13.68 23.40 14.99
CA GLN A 350 14.43 22.70 16.03
C GLN A 350 15.80 22.22 15.54
N ALA A 351 15.92 21.75 14.32
CA ALA A 351 17.17 21.33 13.71
C ALA A 351 18.13 22.53 13.59
N SER A 352 17.64 23.66 13.07
CA SER A 352 18.44 24.90 12.92
C SER A 352 18.92 25.45 14.25
N GLN A 353 18.05 25.45 15.29
CA GLN A 353 18.43 25.87 16.65
C GLN A 353 19.53 24.99 17.25
N LYS A 354 19.47 23.67 17.02
CA LYS A 354 20.47 22.73 17.50
C LYS A 354 21.83 22.93 16.82
N GLU A 355 21.83 23.16 15.53
CA GLU A 355 23.06 23.46 14.76
C GLU A 355 23.71 24.75 15.27
N LEU A 356 22.96 25.81 15.50
CA LEU A 356 23.44 27.06 16.06
C LEU A 356 24.00 26.90 17.47
N ALA A 357 23.43 26.01 18.28
CA ALA A 357 23.90 25.73 19.65
C ALA A 357 25.22 24.92 19.67
N THR A 358 25.40 24.03 18.67
CA THR A 358 26.65 23.22 18.55
C THR A 358 27.81 23.97 17.90
N ALA A 359 27.55 25.05 17.18
CA ALA A 359 28.55 25.90 16.54
C ALA A 359 29.14 26.98 17.49
N ARG A 360 28.61 27.08 18.70
CA ARG A 360 29.13 27.98 19.79
C ARG A 360 29.97 27.20 20.78
#